data_062598bc109fd203adb313e2443a0672
#
_entry.id   062598bc109fd203adb313e2443a0672
#
_cell.length_a   1.000
_cell.length_b   1.000
_cell.length_c   1.000
_cell.angle_alpha   90.00
_cell.angle_beta   90.00
_cell.angle_gamma   90.00
#
_symmetry.space_group_name_H-M   'P 1'
#
loop_
_entity.id
_entity.type
_entity.pdbx_description
1 polymer ?
#
loop_
_entity_poly.entity_id
_entity_poly.type
_entity_poly.pdbx_seq_one_letter_code
_entity_poly.pdbx_strand_id
1 'polypeptide(L)'
;MIKIFGKYRYHWQPELSWLIIYWSLAITPIFIAAALLFELYSVPSHILMLFTIFVALFGLGFHRYFIIEDHGILRIVSFNIFKPRKVKISDIEKVEVIKTGLCLIFKNGKKRRFYMRKWPKKYFLDALALHPDFKGEVELLDHMTNFDYFAFYEESKKA
;
A
#
# COMPACT_ATOMS: atom_id res chain seq x y z
N MET A 1 5.82 4.51 -8.23
CA MET A 1 6.91 3.70 -7.66
C MET A 1 7.98 4.66 -7.18
N ILE A 2 8.35 4.62 -5.90
CA ILE A 2 9.33 5.52 -5.30
C ILE A 2 10.51 4.67 -4.83
N LYS A 3 11.72 4.99 -5.29
CA LYS A 3 12.96 4.36 -4.83
C LYS A 3 13.54 5.21 -3.70
N ILE A 4 13.56 4.68 -2.48
CA ILE A 4 14.11 5.37 -1.31
C ILE A 4 15.16 4.47 -0.69
N PHE A 5 16.37 4.98 -0.47
CA PHE A 5 17.53 4.22 0.04
C PHE A 5 17.81 2.91 -0.73
N GLY A 6 17.73 2.95 -2.06
CA GLY A 6 18.02 1.79 -2.90
C GLY A 6 16.90 0.75 -3.01
N LYS A 7 15.84 0.80 -2.18
CA LYS A 7 14.73 -0.16 -2.15
C LYS A 7 13.48 0.42 -2.78
N TYR A 8 12.77 -0.41 -3.53
CA TYR A 8 11.49 -0.03 -4.13
C TYR A 8 10.35 -0.19 -3.12
N ARG A 9 9.50 0.86 -3.02
CA ARG A 9 8.32 0.87 -2.16
C ARG A 9 7.06 0.78 -3.02
N TYR A 10 6.27 -0.26 -2.78
CA TYR A 10 5.00 -0.51 -3.47
C TYR A 10 3.86 -0.11 -2.54
N HIS A 11 3.25 1.04 -2.79
CA HIS A 11 2.17 1.56 -1.94
C HIS A 11 0.90 0.75 -2.07
N TRP A 12 0.32 0.38 -0.94
CA TRP A 12 -0.97 -0.26 -0.84
C TRP A 12 -1.91 0.57 0.04
N GLN A 13 -3.21 0.34 -0.11
CA GLN A 13 -4.26 1.03 0.65
C GLN A 13 -5.07 0.01 1.44
N PRO A 14 -5.65 0.39 2.59
CA PRO A 14 -6.61 -0.44 3.27
C PRO A 14 -7.92 -0.49 2.48
N GLU A 15 -8.88 -1.24 2.97
CA GLU A 15 -10.24 -1.25 2.48
C GLU A 15 -10.82 0.18 2.44
N LEU A 16 -11.67 0.44 1.45
CA LEU A 16 -12.21 1.78 1.18
C LEU A 16 -12.88 2.39 2.42
N SER A 17 -13.63 1.59 3.18
CA SER A 17 -14.30 2.01 4.41
C SER A 17 -13.30 2.56 5.44
N TRP A 18 -12.22 1.82 5.70
CA TRP A 18 -11.14 2.24 6.59
C TRP A 18 -10.38 3.46 6.06
N LEU A 19 -10.26 3.56 4.74
CA LEU A 19 -9.62 4.72 4.11
C LEU A 19 -10.43 5.99 4.35
N ILE A 20 -11.76 5.93 4.16
CA ILE A 20 -12.67 7.06 4.38
C ILE A 20 -12.66 7.49 5.84
N ILE A 21 -12.81 6.53 6.77
CA ILE A 21 -12.80 6.82 8.21
C ILE A 21 -11.47 7.50 8.60
N TYR A 22 -10.36 6.94 8.14
CA TYR A 22 -9.05 7.51 8.44
C TYR A 22 -8.87 8.93 7.93
N TRP A 23 -9.20 9.18 6.65
CA TRP A 23 -9.03 10.51 6.07
C TRP A 23 -10.00 11.53 6.67
N SER A 24 -11.23 11.14 6.98
CA SER A 24 -12.18 12.00 7.70
C SER A 24 -11.60 12.43 9.05
N LEU A 25 -11.07 11.47 9.83
CA LEU A 25 -10.46 11.77 11.13
C LEU A 25 -9.18 12.61 10.99
N ALA A 26 -8.36 12.34 9.98
CA ALA A 26 -7.11 13.07 9.75
C ALA A 26 -7.33 14.54 9.34
N ILE A 27 -8.41 14.82 8.61
CA ILE A 27 -8.75 16.17 8.13
C ILE A 27 -9.49 16.98 9.20
N THR A 28 -10.21 16.34 10.12
CA THR A 28 -10.99 17.01 11.17
C THR A 28 -10.22 18.10 11.92
N PRO A 29 -8.97 17.90 12.40
CA PRO A 29 -8.24 18.93 13.14
C PRO A 29 -8.02 20.23 12.36
N ILE A 30 -7.83 20.17 11.02
CA ILE A 30 -7.63 21.38 10.23
C ILE A 30 -8.94 22.17 10.08
N PHE A 31 -10.10 21.50 9.98
CA PHE A 31 -11.38 22.19 9.95
C PHE A 31 -11.72 22.85 11.29
N ILE A 32 -11.41 22.16 12.40
CA ILE A 32 -11.57 22.76 13.74
C ILE A 32 -10.64 23.98 13.88
N ALA A 33 -9.37 23.87 13.46
CA ALA A 33 -8.43 24.98 13.51
C ALA A 33 -8.90 26.16 12.65
N ALA A 34 -9.44 25.90 11.46
CA ALA A 34 -9.98 26.93 10.58
C ALA A 34 -11.21 27.62 11.21
N ALA A 35 -12.15 26.86 11.79
CA ALA A 35 -13.31 27.44 12.46
C ALA A 35 -12.89 28.36 13.62
N LEU A 36 -11.95 27.93 14.46
CA LEU A 36 -11.43 28.74 15.56
C LEU A 36 -10.69 30.01 15.06
N LEU A 37 -10.01 29.95 13.94
CA LEU A 37 -9.34 31.12 13.33
C LEU A 37 -10.33 32.21 12.91
N PHE A 38 -11.53 31.85 12.49
CA PHE A 38 -12.56 32.84 12.14
C PHE A 38 -13.11 33.60 13.36
N GLU A 39 -13.04 33.00 14.55
CA GLU A 39 -13.55 33.62 15.79
C GLU A 39 -12.46 34.42 16.52
N LEU A 40 -11.20 34.15 16.27
CA LEU A 40 -10.08 34.69 17.03
C LEU A 40 -9.26 35.69 16.22
N TYR A 41 -8.98 36.84 16.76
CA TYR A 41 -8.11 37.89 16.15
C TYR A 41 -6.61 37.54 16.18
N SER A 42 -6.23 36.49 16.89
CA SER A 42 -4.83 36.05 17.04
C SER A 42 -4.74 34.53 16.84
N VAL A 43 -3.55 34.04 16.54
CA VAL A 43 -3.27 32.60 16.38
C VAL A 43 -2.75 32.01 17.70
N PRO A 44 -3.60 31.49 18.56
CA PRO A 44 -3.17 30.90 19.83
C PRO A 44 -2.51 29.53 19.61
N SER A 45 -1.74 29.08 20.59
CA SER A 45 -0.94 27.86 20.54
C SER A 45 -1.74 26.57 20.26
N HIS A 46 -3.01 26.53 20.69
CA HIS A 46 -3.87 25.37 20.43
C HIS A 46 -4.20 25.18 18.93
N ILE A 47 -4.28 26.25 18.15
CA ILE A 47 -4.45 26.17 16.69
C ILE A 47 -3.19 25.58 16.05
N LEU A 48 -2.00 25.98 16.48
CA LEU A 48 -0.75 25.39 16.03
C LEU A 48 -0.64 23.91 16.39
N MET A 49 -1.12 23.54 17.59
CA MET A 49 -1.19 22.13 18.01
C MET A 49 -2.12 21.32 17.09
N LEU A 50 -3.31 21.81 16.77
CA LEU A 50 -4.24 21.13 15.85
C LEU A 50 -3.64 20.98 14.46
N PHE A 51 -2.95 22.00 13.95
CA PHE A 51 -2.24 21.93 12.67
C PHE A 51 -1.12 20.87 12.70
N THR A 52 -0.36 20.80 13.80
CA THR A 52 0.69 19.79 13.97
C THR A 52 0.11 18.38 13.98
N ILE A 53 -1.02 18.16 14.67
CA ILE A 53 -1.74 16.89 14.68
C ILE A 53 -2.19 16.52 13.26
N PHE A 54 -2.76 17.48 12.52
CA PHE A 54 -3.15 17.26 11.13
C PHE A 54 -1.96 16.81 10.27
N VAL A 55 -0.84 17.53 10.30
CA VAL A 55 0.37 17.20 9.54
C VAL A 55 0.90 15.80 9.89
N ALA A 56 0.92 15.45 11.18
CA ALA A 56 1.36 14.15 11.64
C ALA A 56 0.43 13.02 11.12
N LEU A 57 -0.88 13.17 11.25
CA LEU A 57 -1.86 12.20 10.75
C LEU A 57 -1.80 12.10 9.23
N PHE A 58 -1.67 13.23 8.53
CA PHE A 58 -1.55 13.26 7.08
C PHE A 58 -0.32 12.48 6.61
N GLY A 59 0.84 12.70 7.23
CA GLY A 59 2.08 11.96 6.94
C GLY A 59 1.95 10.46 7.18
N LEU A 60 1.31 10.06 8.28
CA LEU A 60 1.05 8.66 8.61
C LEU A 60 0.14 7.97 7.59
N GLY A 61 -0.78 8.71 6.96
CA GLY A 61 -1.69 8.18 5.94
C GLY A 61 -0.98 7.59 4.73
N PHE A 62 0.16 8.15 4.34
CA PHE A 62 0.97 7.67 3.22
C PHE A 62 1.97 6.57 3.61
N HIS A 63 2.11 6.24 4.89
CA HIS A 63 3.13 5.31 5.38
C HIS A 63 2.69 3.84 5.30
N ARG A 64 2.19 3.41 4.12
CA ARG A 64 1.76 2.03 3.87
C ARG A 64 2.34 1.54 2.56
N TYR A 65 3.28 0.58 2.65
CA TYR A 65 3.96 0.05 1.48
C TYR A 65 4.52 -1.34 1.72
N PHE A 66 4.80 -2.05 0.64
CA PHE A 66 5.59 -3.26 0.62
C PHE A 66 7.04 -2.94 0.27
N ILE A 67 7.95 -3.71 0.82
CA ILE A 67 9.36 -3.77 0.41
C ILE A 67 9.70 -5.23 0.23
N ILE A 68 10.28 -5.58 -0.92
CA ILE A 68 10.90 -6.88 -1.15
C ILE A 68 12.37 -6.73 -0.76
N GLU A 69 12.82 -7.52 0.21
CA GLU A 69 14.22 -7.57 0.65
C GLU A 69 14.94 -8.71 -0.06
N ASP A 70 16.23 -8.51 -0.38
CA ASP A 70 17.05 -9.45 -1.16
C ASP A 70 17.20 -10.85 -0.52
N HIS A 71 16.84 -10.97 0.77
CA HIS A 71 16.86 -12.24 1.52
C HIS A 71 15.52 -13.00 1.51
N GLY A 72 14.69 -12.81 0.51
CA GLY A 72 13.40 -13.52 0.40
C GLY A 72 12.36 -13.11 1.46
N ILE A 73 12.47 -11.89 1.99
CA ILE A 73 11.56 -11.35 2.99
C ILE A 73 10.70 -10.25 2.38
N LEU A 74 9.38 -10.45 2.42
CA LEU A 74 8.40 -9.40 2.13
C LEU A 74 8.10 -8.64 3.42
N ARG A 75 8.51 -7.39 3.47
CA ARG A 75 8.21 -6.47 4.57
C ARG A 75 6.92 -5.71 4.26
N ILE A 76 5.91 -5.89 5.10
CA ILE A 76 4.62 -5.21 5.03
C ILE A 76 4.62 -4.10 6.07
N VAL A 77 4.73 -2.86 5.61
CA VAL A 77 4.64 -1.69 6.47
C VAL A 77 3.21 -1.18 6.47
N SER A 78 2.64 -1.04 7.67
CA SER A 78 1.32 -0.47 7.90
C SER A 78 1.42 0.66 8.92
N PHE A 79 0.35 1.03 9.59
CA PHE A 79 0.33 2.05 10.65
C PHE A 79 1.39 1.86 11.74
N ASN A 80 1.71 0.60 12.08
CA ASN A 80 2.72 0.35 13.10
C ASN A 80 4.12 0.46 12.50
N ILE A 81 4.69 1.66 12.56
CA ILE A 81 6.02 1.99 12.03
C ILE A 81 7.11 1.18 12.74
N PHE A 82 6.94 0.94 14.05
CA PHE A 82 7.97 0.29 14.88
C PHE A 82 8.03 -1.22 14.72
N LYS A 83 6.93 -1.86 14.28
CA LYS A 83 6.87 -3.32 14.08
C LYS A 83 6.34 -3.66 12.69
N PRO A 84 7.13 -3.44 11.63
CA PRO A 84 6.74 -3.89 10.30
C PRO A 84 6.61 -5.41 10.30
N ARG A 85 5.57 -5.92 9.65
CA ARG A 85 5.36 -7.35 9.54
C ARG A 85 6.28 -7.93 8.47
N LYS A 86 7.12 -8.87 8.86
CA LYS A 86 7.99 -9.60 7.95
C LYS A 86 7.34 -10.94 7.61
N VAL A 87 7.31 -11.29 6.34
CA VAL A 87 6.78 -12.56 5.83
C VAL A 87 7.81 -13.12 4.85
N LYS A 88 8.10 -14.40 4.92
CA LYS A 88 8.96 -15.05 3.93
C LYS A 88 8.20 -15.17 2.61
N ILE A 89 8.87 -14.85 1.51
CA ILE A 89 8.29 -14.97 0.16
C ILE A 89 7.99 -16.44 -0.14
N SER A 90 8.81 -17.36 0.35
CA SER A 90 8.60 -18.81 0.24
C SER A 90 7.33 -19.34 0.91
N ASP A 91 6.76 -18.58 1.86
CA ASP A 91 5.51 -18.93 2.55
C ASP A 91 4.26 -18.49 1.78
N ILE A 92 4.43 -17.73 0.70
CA ILE A 92 3.34 -17.33 -0.18
C ILE A 92 3.05 -18.50 -1.14
N GLU A 93 1.86 -19.07 -1.00
CA GLU A 93 1.40 -20.18 -1.84
C GLU A 93 0.78 -19.67 -3.14
N LYS A 94 -0.06 -18.60 -3.03
CA LYS A 94 -0.81 -18.07 -4.16
C LYS A 94 -1.02 -16.57 -4.01
N VAL A 95 -0.99 -15.89 -5.14
CA VAL A 95 -1.33 -14.46 -5.24
C VAL A 95 -2.52 -14.32 -6.18
N GLU A 96 -3.69 -14.02 -5.62
CA GLU A 96 -4.89 -13.72 -6.40
C GLU A 96 -4.91 -12.23 -6.74
N VAL A 97 -4.94 -11.93 -8.02
CA VAL A 97 -4.97 -10.56 -8.53
C VAL A 97 -6.39 -10.16 -8.84
N ILE A 98 -6.85 -9.08 -8.22
CA ILE A 98 -8.19 -8.51 -8.37
C ILE A 98 -8.05 -7.12 -9.01
N LYS A 99 -9.09 -6.63 -9.70
CA LYS A 99 -9.10 -5.29 -10.31
C LYS A 99 -8.65 -4.19 -9.33
N THR A 100 -9.13 -4.22 -8.10
CA THR A 100 -8.89 -3.22 -7.07
C THR A 100 -7.66 -3.49 -6.19
N GLY A 101 -7.04 -4.68 -6.29
CA GLY A 101 -5.95 -5.04 -5.39
C GLY A 101 -5.34 -6.41 -5.66
N LEU A 102 -4.83 -7.01 -4.61
CA LEU A 102 -4.32 -8.38 -4.59
C LEU A 102 -4.62 -9.05 -3.26
N CYS A 103 -4.73 -10.37 -3.28
CA CYS A 103 -4.89 -11.20 -2.11
C CYS A 103 -3.70 -12.17 -2.01
N LEU A 104 -2.95 -12.09 -0.92
CA LEU A 104 -1.87 -13.02 -0.63
C LEU A 104 -2.44 -14.20 0.16
N ILE A 105 -2.27 -15.40 -0.34
CA ILE A 105 -2.61 -16.65 0.31
C ILE A 105 -1.31 -17.30 0.74
N PHE A 106 -1.21 -17.59 2.03
CA PHE A 106 -0.04 -18.20 2.62
C PHE A 106 -0.27 -19.70 2.83
N LYS A 107 0.78 -20.49 2.84
CA LYS A 107 0.77 -21.95 3.10
C LYS A 107 0.07 -22.36 4.39
N ASN A 108 -0.04 -21.45 5.35
CA ASN A 108 -0.79 -21.66 6.60
C ASN A 108 -2.30 -21.40 6.47
N GLY A 109 -2.82 -21.26 5.25
CA GLY A 109 -4.23 -20.98 4.95
C GLY A 109 -4.67 -19.55 5.23
N LYS A 110 -3.80 -18.67 5.72
CA LYS A 110 -4.16 -17.26 5.97
C LYS A 110 -4.26 -16.50 4.68
N LYS A 111 -5.37 -15.80 4.50
CA LYS A 111 -5.61 -14.90 3.36
C LYS A 111 -5.51 -13.45 3.82
N ARG A 112 -4.87 -12.59 3.00
CA ARG A 112 -4.76 -11.15 3.24
C ARG A 112 -5.01 -10.38 1.96
N ARG A 113 -6.01 -9.52 2.01
CA ARG A 113 -6.35 -8.63 0.90
C ARG A 113 -5.70 -7.27 1.10
N PHE A 114 -5.14 -6.74 0.00
CA PHE A 114 -4.51 -5.42 -0.07
C PHE A 114 -5.05 -4.70 -1.29
N TYR A 115 -5.50 -3.48 -1.10
CA TYR A 115 -5.96 -2.65 -2.21
C TYR A 115 -4.76 -1.91 -2.79
N MET A 116 -4.59 -2.00 -4.10
CA MET A 116 -3.48 -1.36 -4.80
C MET A 116 -3.95 -0.78 -6.12
N ARG A 117 -3.44 0.39 -6.46
CA ARG A 117 -3.64 0.98 -7.79
C ARG A 117 -2.94 0.12 -8.85
N LYS A 118 -3.36 0.26 -10.11
CA LYS A 118 -2.87 -0.51 -11.26
C LYS A 118 -1.33 -0.57 -11.33
N TRP A 119 -0.65 0.56 -11.33
CA TRP A 119 0.80 0.62 -11.50
C TRP A 119 1.62 0.03 -10.35
N PRO A 120 1.42 0.43 -9.07
CA PRO A 120 2.12 -0.22 -7.95
C PRO A 120 1.89 -1.72 -7.90
N LYS A 121 0.68 -2.20 -8.22
CA LYS A 121 0.33 -3.61 -8.27
C LYS A 121 1.15 -4.35 -9.34
N LYS A 122 1.20 -3.81 -10.57
CA LYS A 122 1.98 -4.40 -11.66
C LYS A 122 3.44 -4.54 -11.25
N TYR A 123 4.10 -3.45 -10.84
CA TYR A 123 5.51 -3.49 -10.46
C TYR A 123 5.81 -4.40 -9.27
N PHE A 124 4.87 -4.52 -8.32
CA PHE A 124 5.01 -5.45 -7.21
C PHE A 124 4.95 -6.91 -7.68
N LEU A 125 4.01 -7.23 -8.56
CA LEU A 125 3.88 -8.59 -9.12
C LEU A 125 5.10 -8.96 -9.94
N ASP A 126 5.60 -8.03 -10.77
CA ASP A 126 6.81 -8.24 -11.57
C ASP A 126 8.03 -8.53 -10.68
N ALA A 127 8.22 -7.71 -9.64
CA ALA A 127 9.32 -7.89 -8.70
C ALA A 127 9.18 -9.16 -7.86
N LEU A 128 7.96 -9.57 -7.53
CA LEU A 128 7.69 -10.81 -6.80
C LEU A 128 7.93 -12.03 -7.69
N ALA A 129 7.44 -12.01 -8.94
CA ALA A 129 7.58 -13.11 -9.89
C ALA A 129 9.04 -13.36 -10.32
N LEU A 130 9.86 -12.30 -10.38
CA LEU A 130 11.29 -12.39 -10.68
C LEU A 130 12.14 -12.83 -9.46
N HIS A 131 11.53 -12.90 -8.28
CA HIS A 131 12.28 -13.24 -7.06
C HIS A 131 12.55 -14.76 -7.00
N PRO A 132 13.80 -15.22 -6.80
CA PRO A 132 14.16 -16.66 -6.83
C PRO A 132 13.44 -17.50 -5.77
N ASP A 133 13.08 -16.90 -4.64
CA ASP A 133 12.39 -17.61 -3.54
C ASP A 133 10.88 -17.70 -3.73
N PHE A 134 10.32 -17.07 -4.76
CA PHE A 134 8.89 -17.14 -5.05
C PHE A 134 8.59 -18.40 -5.86
N LYS A 135 7.90 -19.35 -5.25
CA LYS A 135 7.43 -20.60 -5.87
C LYS A 135 5.90 -20.69 -5.94
N GLY A 136 5.22 -19.58 -5.61
CA GLY A 136 3.76 -19.54 -5.62
C GLY A 136 3.18 -19.30 -7.00
N GLU A 137 1.88 -19.51 -7.11
CA GLU A 137 1.13 -19.24 -8.32
C GLU A 137 0.53 -17.83 -8.29
N VAL A 138 0.46 -17.18 -9.47
CA VAL A 138 -0.23 -15.90 -9.65
C VAL A 138 -1.47 -16.16 -10.48
N GLU A 139 -2.64 -15.97 -9.86
CA GLU A 139 -3.93 -16.16 -10.53
C GLU A 139 -4.64 -14.82 -10.72
N LEU A 140 -5.12 -14.58 -11.94
CA LEU A 140 -5.94 -13.42 -12.28
C LEU A 140 -7.42 -13.81 -12.14
N LEU A 141 -8.08 -13.28 -11.09
CA LEU A 141 -9.51 -13.58 -10.82
C LEU A 141 -10.48 -12.74 -11.66
N ASP A 142 -10.01 -11.69 -12.31
CA ASP A 142 -10.86 -10.75 -13.03
C ASP A 142 -10.97 -11.10 -14.51
N HIS A 143 -11.82 -12.07 -14.83
CA HIS A 143 -12.13 -12.48 -16.21
C HIS A 143 -12.85 -11.41 -17.05
N MET A 144 -13.17 -10.25 -16.46
CA MET A 144 -13.95 -9.19 -17.13
C MET A 144 -13.13 -8.12 -17.86
N THR A 145 -11.83 -8.16 -17.79
CA THR A 145 -10.99 -7.26 -18.59
C THR A 145 -10.07 -8.06 -19.47
N ASN A 146 -10.35 -8.06 -20.77
CA ASN A 146 -9.48 -8.53 -21.87
C ASN A 146 -8.15 -7.76 -21.96
N PHE A 147 -7.54 -7.45 -20.83
CA PHE A 147 -6.18 -6.98 -20.74
C PHE A 147 -5.33 -8.13 -20.21
N ASP A 148 -4.94 -8.98 -21.14
CA ASP A 148 -3.94 -9.98 -20.90
C ASP A 148 -2.62 -9.30 -20.56
N TYR A 149 -2.36 -9.17 -19.26
CA TYR A 149 -1.13 -8.56 -18.75
C TYR A 149 0.11 -9.31 -19.24
N PHE A 150 -0.02 -10.57 -19.57
CA PHE A 150 1.06 -11.42 -20.05
C PHE A 150 1.26 -11.33 -21.57
N ALA A 151 0.21 -11.13 -22.36
CA ALA A 151 0.34 -10.91 -23.79
C ALA A 151 1.17 -9.66 -24.11
N PHE A 152 1.02 -8.60 -23.32
CA PHE A 152 1.82 -7.39 -23.46
C PHE A 152 3.31 -7.61 -23.12
N TYR A 153 3.63 -8.57 -22.25
CA TYR A 153 5.02 -8.93 -21.91
C TYR A 153 5.66 -9.80 -22.98
N GLU A 154 4.92 -10.69 -23.59
CA GLU A 154 5.42 -11.52 -24.68
C GLU A 154 5.71 -10.69 -25.94
N GLU A 155 4.88 -9.69 -26.23
CA GLU A 155 5.12 -8.76 -27.34
C GLU A 155 6.35 -7.88 -27.09
N SER A 156 6.53 -7.37 -25.85
CA SER A 156 7.70 -6.52 -25.54
C SER A 156 9.02 -7.27 -25.44
N LYS A 157 9.01 -8.62 -25.34
CA LYS A 157 10.21 -9.46 -25.41
C LYS A 157 10.57 -9.87 -26.85
N LYS A 158 9.66 -9.70 -27.80
CA LYS A 158 9.88 -10.02 -29.22
C LYS A 158 10.31 -8.80 -30.07
N ALA A 159 10.28 -7.59 -29.48
CA ALA A 159 10.79 -6.36 -30.07
C ALA A 159 12.18 -6.02 -29.48
#